data_d108ef3c4e36503d9909f60dee5017ed
#
_entry.id   d108ef3c4e36503d9909f60dee5017ed
#
_cell.length_a   1.000
_cell.length_b   1.000
_cell.length_c   1.000
_cell.angle_alpha   90.00
_cell.angle_beta   90.00
_cell.angle_gamma   90.00
#
_symmetry.space_group_name_H-M   'P 1'
#
loop_
_entity.id
_entity.type
_entity.pdbx_description
1 polymer ?
#
loop_
_entity_poly.entity_id
_entity_poly.type
_entity_poly.pdbx_seq_one_letter_code
_entity_poly.pdbx_strand_id
1 'polypeptide(L)'
;MASNPMQRQKRVSFLLGVLTMLIIAAIVIALLFMQLMKLKKEQEEALAALTDVYIVTEDVASGNGLQISAIEGDPNRTSANVSEETADSKVVPANIAVPSDFQDENGNARSDIVAKINLSAGTILTKDMLTVSSETLTDDLRKQEYNMLSLPVDLVDGDYVDVRMRLSNGQDFIIVSKKEVSIPSIAGAPVNGTITINLAEEETLAMSCAIVEAYKANGIELYVSRYTDPGMQAAATPTYTADAATRELINQNPNIVEEAKAALAERYNNQNNIRIRENYINGELNKIEEEQRMSNLQTSVQEHMESQRELRQQYLQSLEDAAAAADASADSSSSSSNTTTE
;
A
#
# COMPACT_ATOMS: atom_id res chain seq x y z
N MET A 1 -69.22 29.66 65.99
CA MET A 1 -68.01 30.51 66.04
C MET A 1 -67.79 31.17 64.67
N ALA A 2 -68.12 32.43 64.53
CA ALA A 2 -68.01 33.17 63.30
C ALA A 2 -66.53 33.60 63.11
N SER A 3 -65.84 33.07 62.10
CA SER A 3 -64.49 33.42 61.76
C SER A 3 -64.43 34.86 61.20
N ASN A 4 -63.62 35.68 61.79
CA ASN A 4 -63.42 37.13 61.53
C ASN A 4 -62.97 37.30 60.03
N PRO A 5 -63.73 38.02 59.19
CA PRO A 5 -63.46 38.11 57.71
C PRO A 5 -62.10 38.68 57.37
N MET A 6 -61.51 39.57 58.26
CA MET A 6 -60.19 40.11 58.09
C MET A 6 -59.06 39.07 58.22
N GLN A 7 -59.22 38.02 59.02
CA GLN A 7 -58.22 36.96 59.14
C GLN A 7 -58.24 36.00 57.92
N ARG A 8 -59.39 35.86 57.31
CA ARG A 8 -59.56 35.03 56.10
C ARG A 8 -58.86 35.68 54.90
N GLN A 9 -59.00 37.01 54.76
CA GLN A 9 -58.30 37.73 53.66
C GLN A 9 -56.77 37.68 53.80
N LYS A 10 -56.23 37.84 55.00
CA LYS A 10 -54.76 37.79 55.28
C LYS A 10 -54.23 36.36 54.96
N ARG A 11 -54.96 35.33 55.30
CA ARG A 11 -54.56 33.92 54.99
C ARG A 11 -54.63 33.60 53.49
N VAL A 12 -55.65 34.14 52.79
CA VAL A 12 -55.73 33.97 51.34
C VAL A 12 -54.65 34.71 50.59
N SER A 13 -54.31 35.97 51.01
CA SER A 13 -53.21 36.74 50.42
C SER A 13 -51.84 36.10 50.72
N PHE A 14 -51.63 35.54 51.90
CA PHE A 14 -50.42 34.80 52.24
C PHE A 14 -50.29 33.48 51.36
N LEU A 15 -51.40 32.72 51.28
CA LEU A 15 -51.42 31.51 50.42
C LEU A 15 -51.22 31.86 48.97
N LEU A 16 -51.75 32.96 48.47
CA LEU A 16 -51.53 33.42 47.09
C LEU A 16 -50.06 33.80 46.86
N GLY A 17 -49.40 34.49 47.85
CA GLY A 17 -47.98 34.82 47.79
C GLY A 17 -47.07 33.61 47.84
N VAL A 18 -47.39 32.59 48.64
CA VAL A 18 -46.67 31.32 48.66
C VAL A 18 -46.85 30.55 47.31
N LEU A 19 -48.06 30.56 46.74
CA LEU A 19 -48.35 29.88 45.44
C LEU A 19 -47.57 30.57 44.32
N THR A 20 -47.54 31.94 44.30
CA THR A 20 -46.75 32.64 43.24
C THR A 20 -45.26 32.37 43.37
N MET A 21 -44.71 32.32 44.59
CA MET A 21 -43.30 31.99 44.83
C MET A 21 -43.00 30.56 44.43
N LEU A 22 -43.89 29.59 44.66
CA LEU A 22 -43.75 28.21 44.21
C LEU A 22 -43.77 28.10 42.68
N ILE A 23 -44.63 28.85 41.99
CA ILE A 23 -44.67 28.86 40.52
C ILE A 23 -43.36 29.43 39.95
N ILE A 24 -42.84 30.54 40.51
CA ILE A 24 -41.56 31.12 40.09
C ILE A 24 -40.42 30.11 40.33
N ALA A 25 -40.38 29.46 41.49
CA ALA A 25 -39.40 28.44 41.80
C ALA A 25 -39.47 27.25 40.83
N ALA A 26 -40.68 26.79 40.48
CA ALA A 26 -40.88 25.71 39.51
C ALA A 26 -40.39 26.10 38.10
N ILE A 27 -40.63 27.35 37.67
CA ILE A 27 -40.13 27.86 36.38
C ILE A 27 -38.59 27.90 36.37
N VAL A 28 -37.96 28.39 37.46
CA VAL A 28 -36.49 28.44 37.58
C VAL A 28 -35.91 27.02 37.54
N ILE A 29 -36.50 26.08 38.28
CA ILE A 29 -36.06 24.67 38.28
C ILE A 29 -36.22 24.07 36.88
N ALA A 30 -37.33 24.33 36.18
CA ALA A 30 -37.55 23.83 34.81
C ALA A 30 -36.52 24.40 33.82
N LEU A 31 -36.16 25.69 33.93
CA LEU A 31 -35.13 26.33 33.13
C LEU A 31 -33.73 25.74 33.41
N LEU A 32 -33.38 25.54 34.68
CA LEU A 32 -32.11 24.89 35.05
C LEU A 32 -32.05 23.43 34.55
N PHE A 33 -33.18 22.71 34.63
CA PHE A 33 -33.24 21.36 34.13
C PHE A 33 -33.06 21.29 32.59
N MET A 34 -33.69 22.23 31.86
CA MET A 34 -33.49 22.35 30.42
C MET A 34 -32.04 22.67 30.05
N GLN A 35 -31.39 23.57 30.79
CA GLN A 35 -29.98 23.88 30.59
C GLN A 35 -29.08 22.67 30.87
N LEU A 36 -29.35 21.92 31.97
CA LEU A 36 -28.62 20.68 32.26
C LEU A 36 -28.79 19.62 31.19
N MET A 37 -30.00 19.44 30.65
CA MET A 37 -30.25 18.52 29.57
C MET A 37 -29.53 18.94 28.25
N LYS A 38 -29.51 20.27 27.98
CA LYS A 38 -28.80 20.80 26.83
C LYS A 38 -27.28 20.58 26.92
N LEU A 39 -26.71 20.86 28.09
CA LEU A 39 -25.28 20.63 28.38
C LEU A 39 -24.92 19.13 28.30
N LYS A 40 -25.78 18.26 28.85
CA LYS A 40 -25.56 16.79 28.71
C LYS A 40 -25.57 16.34 27.27
N LYS A 41 -26.54 16.83 26.47
CA LYS A 41 -26.62 16.50 25.05
C LYS A 41 -25.41 17.00 24.25
N GLU A 42 -24.94 18.23 24.54
CA GLU A 42 -23.73 18.78 23.94
C GLU A 42 -22.47 17.98 24.34
N GLN A 43 -22.39 17.50 25.60
CA GLN A 43 -21.32 16.59 26.02
C GLN A 43 -21.38 15.23 25.36
N GLU A 44 -22.57 14.64 25.24
CA GLU A 44 -22.75 13.35 24.53
C GLU A 44 -22.42 13.46 23.04
N GLU A 45 -22.82 14.56 22.39
CA GLU A 45 -22.48 14.84 20.99
C GLU A 45 -20.97 15.10 20.82
N ALA A 46 -20.32 15.80 21.76
CA ALA A 46 -18.87 16.01 21.74
C ALA A 46 -18.10 14.71 21.97
N LEU A 47 -18.53 13.83 22.87
CA LEU A 47 -17.93 12.53 23.10
C LEU A 47 -18.15 11.58 21.91
N ALA A 48 -19.32 11.60 21.30
CA ALA A 48 -19.63 10.81 20.12
C ALA A 48 -18.87 11.27 18.86
N ALA A 49 -18.35 12.49 18.86
CA ALA A 49 -17.52 13.02 17.80
C ALA A 49 -16.02 12.64 17.95
N LEU A 50 -15.63 12.02 19.06
CA LEU A 50 -14.25 11.57 19.28
C LEU A 50 -14.03 10.19 18.64
N THR A 51 -12.88 10.00 18.06
CA THR A 51 -12.41 8.75 17.49
C THR A 51 -11.02 8.44 18.06
N ASP A 52 -10.79 7.17 18.40
CA ASP A 52 -9.49 6.72 18.86
C ASP A 52 -8.51 6.73 17.69
N VAL A 53 -7.34 7.31 17.91
CA VAL A 53 -6.27 7.45 16.92
C VAL A 53 -4.95 7.02 17.54
N TYR A 54 -4.07 6.49 16.70
CA TYR A 54 -2.70 6.17 17.08
C TYR A 54 -1.78 7.32 16.66
N ILE A 55 -1.00 7.84 17.62
CA ILE A 55 -0.10 8.98 17.42
C ILE A 55 1.33 8.55 17.72
N VAL A 56 2.25 8.92 16.84
CA VAL A 56 3.68 8.71 17.03
C VAL A 56 4.21 9.65 18.11
N THR A 57 4.89 9.12 19.13
CA THR A 57 5.40 9.88 20.27
C THR A 57 6.80 10.44 20.07
N GLU A 58 7.58 9.86 19.17
CA GLU A 58 8.95 10.27 18.80
C GLU A 58 9.14 10.15 17.28
N ASP A 59 10.19 10.76 16.76
CA ASP A 59 10.51 10.65 15.33
C ASP A 59 10.90 9.22 14.97
N VAL A 60 10.20 8.62 14.01
CA VAL A 60 10.44 7.25 13.53
C VAL A 60 10.88 7.29 12.07
N ALA A 61 12.06 6.78 11.79
CA ALA A 61 12.55 6.66 10.41
C ALA A 61 11.82 5.52 9.67
N SER A 62 11.72 5.65 8.35
CA SER A 62 11.21 4.59 7.48
C SER A 62 11.95 3.27 7.73
N GLY A 63 11.20 2.16 7.81
CA GLY A 63 11.74 0.83 8.14
C GLY A 63 11.87 0.50 9.63
N ASN A 64 11.73 1.50 10.52
CA ASN A 64 11.78 1.25 11.96
C ASN A 64 10.44 0.75 12.49
N GLY A 65 10.50 -0.12 13.51
CA GLY A 65 9.34 -0.73 14.14
C GLY A 65 8.42 0.27 14.82
N LEU A 66 7.11 0.07 14.68
CA LEU A 66 6.07 0.80 15.37
C LEU A 66 5.53 -0.04 16.53
N GLN A 67 5.67 0.45 17.76
CA GLN A 67 5.29 -0.26 18.98
C GLN A 67 4.23 0.53 19.73
N ILE A 68 3.08 -0.12 19.97
CA ILE A 68 2.00 0.44 20.77
C ILE A 68 2.26 0.18 22.25
N SER A 69 2.10 1.20 23.10
CA SER A 69 2.37 1.13 24.53
C SER A 69 1.43 0.21 25.33
N ALA A 70 0.40 -0.33 24.73
CA ALA A 70 -0.73 -0.96 25.43
C ALA A 70 -0.63 -2.50 25.56
N ILE A 71 0.53 -3.16 25.38
CA ILE A 71 0.61 -4.61 25.53
C ILE A 71 1.43 -4.94 26.78
N GLU A 72 0.72 -5.12 27.89
CA GLU A 72 1.26 -5.66 29.12
C GLU A 72 1.72 -7.10 28.89
N GLY A 73 3.02 -7.37 29.06
CA GLY A 73 3.54 -8.73 29.18
C GLY A 73 4.79 -9.08 28.38
N ASP A 74 5.33 -8.20 27.54
CA ASP A 74 6.58 -8.46 26.82
C ASP A 74 7.79 -7.74 27.45
N PRO A 75 8.71 -8.47 28.12
CA PRO A 75 9.85 -7.87 28.80
C PRO A 75 10.89 -7.24 27.85
N ASN A 76 10.78 -7.44 26.54
CA ASN A 76 11.71 -6.90 25.54
C ASN A 76 11.23 -5.61 24.88
N ARG A 77 10.05 -5.10 25.25
CA ARG A 77 9.47 -3.87 24.69
C ARG A 77 9.62 -2.69 25.66
N THR A 78 10.81 -2.16 25.74
CA THR A 78 11.17 -1.07 26.68
C THR A 78 10.86 0.33 26.19
N SER A 79 10.43 0.53 24.95
CA SER A 79 10.06 1.86 24.41
C SER A 79 8.93 1.75 23.41
N ALA A 80 7.74 2.16 23.83
CA ALA A 80 6.62 2.40 22.93
C ALA A 80 6.83 3.74 22.22
N ASN A 81 6.74 3.74 20.91
CA ASN A 81 6.82 4.95 20.10
C ASN A 81 5.45 5.36 19.48
N VAL A 82 4.40 4.65 19.85
CA VAL A 82 3.03 4.94 19.45
C VAL A 82 2.12 4.98 20.68
N SER A 83 1.34 6.03 20.85
CA SER A 83 0.30 6.17 21.90
C SER A 83 -1.09 6.17 21.29
N GLU A 84 -2.06 5.65 22.03
CA GLU A 84 -3.47 5.76 21.71
C GLU A 84 -4.03 7.05 22.33
N GLU A 85 -4.64 7.88 21.51
CA GLU A 85 -5.28 9.15 21.92
C GLU A 85 -6.64 9.31 21.24
N THR A 86 -7.43 10.27 21.71
CA THR A 86 -8.72 10.59 21.10
C THR A 86 -8.65 11.91 20.35
N ALA A 87 -9.16 11.95 19.14
CA ALA A 87 -9.22 13.14 18.30
C ALA A 87 -10.63 13.37 17.74
N ASP A 88 -10.95 14.61 17.38
CA ASP A 88 -12.23 14.94 16.74
C ASP A 88 -12.29 14.26 15.35
N SER A 89 -13.33 13.44 15.13
CA SER A 89 -13.54 12.68 13.90
C SER A 89 -13.54 13.54 12.62
N LYS A 90 -13.78 14.87 12.75
CA LYS A 90 -13.75 15.81 11.62
C LYS A 90 -12.34 16.14 11.12
N VAL A 91 -11.33 15.97 11.96
CA VAL A 91 -9.92 16.27 11.62
C VAL A 91 -9.11 15.00 11.36
N VAL A 92 -9.72 13.84 11.60
CA VAL A 92 -9.07 12.53 11.44
C VAL A 92 -9.21 12.04 10.01
N PRO A 93 -8.11 11.57 9.35
CA PRO A 93 -8.18 10.95 8.03
C PRO A 93 -9.10 9.74 8.00
N ALA A 94 -9.76 9.48 6.87
CA ALA A 94 -10.69 8.36 6.73
C ALA A 94 -10.00 6.97 6.80
N ASN A 95 -8.70 6.90 6.50
CA ASN A 95 -7.87 5.68 6.47
C ASN A 95 -6.97 5.54 7.70
N ILE A 96 -7.43 5.99 8.89
CA ILE A 96 -6.65 5.83 10.12
C ILE A 96 -6.31 4.39 10.41
N ALA A 97 -5.16 4.18 11.05
CA ALA A 97 -4.78 2.91 11.59
C ALA A 97 -5.73 2.53 12.74
N VAL A 98 -6.17 1.29 12.77
CA VAL A 98 -7.07 0.72 13.78
C VAL A 98 -6.35 -0.37 14.58
N PRO A 99 -6.83 -0.75 15.77
CA PRO A 99 -6.18 -1.76 16.61
C PRO A 99 -5.86 -3.07 15.86
N SER A 100 -6.73 -3.50 14.95
CA SER A 100 -6.53 -4.71 14.16
C SER A 100 -5.34 -4.63 13.17
N ASP A 101 -4.87 -3.45 12.83
CA ASP A 101 -3.69 -3.30 11.95
C ASP A 101 -2.38 -3.65 12.70
N PHE A 102 -2.42 -3.64 14.03
CA PHE A 102 -1.30 -3.94 14.91
C PHE A 102 -1.43 -5.30 15.64
N GLN A 103 -2.44 -6.08 15.32
CA GLN A 103 -2.72 -7.37 15.95
C GLN A 103 -2.75 -8.47 14.89
N ASP A 104 -2.36 -9.70 15.30
CA ASP A 104 -2.52 -10.89 14.48
C ASP A 104 -3.98 -11.41 14.52
N GLU A 105 -4.28 -12.47 13.76
CA GLU A 105 -5.61 -13.10 13.73
C GLU A 105 -6.08 -13.64 15.10
N ASN A 106 -5.15 -13.80 16.06
CA ASN A 106 -5.43 -14.27 17.42
C ASN A 106 -5.57 -13.11 18.42
N GLY A 107 -5.43 -11.86 17.95
CA GLY A 107 -5.48 -10.66 18.80
C GLY A 107 -4.19 -10.35 19.54
N ASN A 108 -3.07 -11.05 19.21
CA ASN A 108 -1.78 -10.73 19.78
C ASN A 108 -1.13 -9.58 19.04
N ALA A 109 -0.35 -8.77 19.74
CA ALA A 109 0.36 -7.68 19.12
C ALA A 109 1.39 -8.16 18.11
N ARG A 110 1.39 -7.53 16.96
CA ARG A 110 2.38 -7.73 15.92
C ARG A 110 3.64 -6.93 16.23
N SER A 111 4.79 -7.59 16.16
CA SER A 111 6.10 -6.94 16.29
C SER A 111 6.76 -6.59 14.96
N ASP A 112 6.12 -7.00 13.87
CA ASP A 112 6.61 -6.89 12.51
C ASP A 112 6.07 -5.66 11.77
N ILE A 113 5.30 -4.79 12.43
CA ILE A 113 4.81 -3.54 11.84
C ILE A 113 5.91 -2.48 11.89
N VAL A 114 6.19 -1.89 10.74
CA VAL A 114 7.22 -0.84 10.58
C VAL A 114 6.65 0.38 9.84
N ALA A 115 7.30 1.53 10.05
CA ALA A 115 6.95 2.76 9.34
C ALA A 115 7.37 2.67 7.86
N LYS A 116 6.43 2.88 6.95
CA LYS A 116 6.71 2.91 5.50
C LYS A 116 7.42 4.20 5.05
N ILE A 117 7.25 5.28 5.79
CA ILE A 117 7.83 6.61 5.55
C ILE A 117 8.41 7.16 6.85
N ASN A 118 9.21 8.21 6.76
CA ASN A 118 9.66 8.93 7.95
C ASN A 118 8.45 9.61 8.62
N LEU A 119 8.26 9.35 9.90
CA LEU A 119 7.18 9.87 10.73
C LEU A 119 7.75 10.81 11.78
N SER A 120 7.17 11.98 11.93
CA SER A 120 7.51 12.92 13.01
C SER A 120 6.62 12.73 14.22
N ALA A 121 7.13 13.02 15.39
CA ALA A 121 6.34 13.02 16.63
C ALA A 121 5.05 13.85 16.46
N GLY A 122 3.94 13.34 16.96
CA GLY A 122 2.61 13.95 16.82
C GLY A 122 1.86 13.58 15.52
N THR A 123 2.45 12.75 14.67
CA THR A 123 1.76 12.28 13.44
C THR A 123 0.68 11.25 13.79
N ILE A 124 -0.55 11.48 13.30
CA ILE A 124 -1.64 10.49 13.36
C ILE A 124 -1.35 9.41 12.33
N LEU A 125 -1.32 8.15 12.78
CA LEU A 125 -1.03 7.01 11.91
C LEU A 125 -2.21 6.67 11.00
N THR A 126 -1.91 6.49 9.72
CA THR A 126 -2.84 5.95 8.72
C THR A 126 -2.35 4.60 8.22
N LYS A 127 -3.24 3.78 7.64
CA LYS A 127 -2.90 2.46 7.11
C LYS A 127 -1.80 2.51 6.05
N ASP A 128 -1.79 3.57 5.24
CA ASP A 128 -0.79 3.76 4.17
C ASP A 128 0.62 4.04 4.69
N MET A 129 0.75 4.42 5.98
CA MET A 129 2.04 4.66 6.64
C MET A 129 2.63 3.40 7.27
N LEU A 130 1.85 2.31 7.32
CA LEU A 130 2.23 1.04 7.92
C LEU A 130 2.66 0.05 6.84
N THR A 131 3.63 -0.78 7.16
CA THR A 131 4.01 -1.96 6.37
C THR A 131 4.55 -3.04 7.30
N VAL A 132 4.72 -4.24 6.77
CA VAL A 132 5.25 -5.39 7.56
C VAL A 132 6.76 -5.45 7.35
N SER A 133 7.53 -5.76 8.38
CA SER A 133 9.00 -5.82 8.31
C SER A 133 9.53 -6.84 7.29
N SER A 134 8.74 -7.87 6.99
CA SER A 134 9.03 -8.81 5.89
C SER A 134 8.85 -8.19 4.49
N GLU A 135 8.17 -7.06 4.41
CA GLU A 135 7.97 -6.25 3.21
C GLU A 135 8.84 -4.98 3.24
N THR A 136 9.84 -4.90 4.15
CA THR A 136 10.74 -3.74 4.17
C THR A 136 11.39 -3.59 2.81
N LEU A 137 11.18 -2.42 2.23
CA LEU A 137 11.80 -2.05 0.97
C LEU A 137 13.31 -1.97 1.20
N THR A 138 14.04 -2.87 0.59
CA THR A 138 15.50 -2.80 0.55
C THR A 138 15.94 -1.67 -0.37
N ASP A 139 17.10 -1.07 -0.12
CA ASP A 139 17.62 0.07 -0.90
C ASP A 139 17.82 -0.26 -2.38
N ASP A 140 17.93 -1.53 -2.73
CA ASP A 140 18.11 -2.04 -4.07
C ASP A 140 16.80 -2.32 -4.83
N LEU A 141 15.64 -2.24 -4.16
CA LEU A 141 14.35 -2.52 -4.78
C LEU A 141 13.97 -1.43 -5.79
N ARG A 142 13.62 -1.84 -7.01
CA ARG A 142 13.21 -0.95 -8.11
C ARG A 142 11.95 -1.44 -8.75
N LYS A 143 11.08 -0.49 -9.11
CA LYS A 143 9.88 -0.76 -9.89
C LYS A 143 10.27 -0.85 -11.36
N GLN A 144 10.07 -2.04 -11.96
CA GLN A 144 10.46 -2.36 -13.33
C GLN A 144 9.23 -2.68 -14.17
N GLU A 145 9.22 -2.18 -15.41
CA GLU A 145 8.14 -2.40 -16.38
C GLU A 145 8.58 -3.41 -17.43
N TYR A 146 7.70 -4.38 -17.73
CA TYR A 146 7.95 -5.44 -18.69
C TYR A 146 6.75 -5.61 -19.63
N ASN A 147 7.01 -5.61 -20.94
CA ASN A 147 6.01 -5.81 -21.99
C ASN A 147 6.31 -7.02 -22.91
N MET A 148 7.36 -7.81 -22.59
CA MET A 148 7.77 -8.98 -23.35
C MET A 148 7.31 -10.31 -22.72
N LEU A 149 6.50 -10.23 -21.68
CA LEU A 149 6.02 -11.41 -20.96
C LEU A 149 4.66 -11.85 -21.52
N SER A 150 4.47 -13.15 -21.69
CA SER A 150 3.14 -13.72 -21.95
C SER A 150 2.31 -13.68 -20.67
N LEU A 151 1.23 -12.92 -20.68
CA LEU A 151 0.40 -12.67 -19.49
C LEU A 151 -0.87 -13.52 -19.52
N PRO A 152 -1.35 -14.03 -18.36
CA PRO A 152 -2.69 -14.60 -18.22
C PRO A 152 -3.76 -13.58 -18.61
N VAL A 153 -4.81 -14.04 -19.29
CA VAL A 153 -5.91 -13.17 -19.77
C VAL A 153 -6.67 -12.51 -18.61
N ASP A 154 -6.73 -13.20 -17.47
CA ASP A 154 -7.45 -12.79 -16.27
C ASP A 154 -6.56 -12.13 -15.21
N LEU A 155 -5.35 -11.69 -15.58
CA LEU A 155 -4.43 -10.98 -14.68
C LEU A 155 -4.99 -9.60 -14.33
N VAL A 156 -5.04 -9.30 -13.03
CA VAL A 156 -5.50 -8.00 -12.52
C VAL A 156 -4.43 -7.32 -11.65
N ASP A 157 -4.61 -6.03 -11.45
CA ASP A 157 -3.75 -5.22 -10.57
C ASP A 157 -3.81 -5.76 -9.13
N GLY A 158 -2.65 -5.90 -8.49
CA GLY A 158 -2.53 -6.49 -7.15
C GLY A 158 -2.41 -8.02 -7.11
N ASP A 159 -2.48 -8.73 -8.26
CA ASP A 159 -2.19 -10.16 -8.31
C ASP A 159 -0.73 -10.46 -7.99
N TYR A 160 -0.47 -11.62 -7.38
CA TYR A 160 0.88 -12.12 -7.12
C TYR A 160 1.26 -13.19 -8.14
N VAL A 161 2.47 -13.07 -8.69
CA VAL A 161 2.93 -13.90 -9.79
C VAL A 161 4.37 -14.39 -9.64
N ASP A 162 4.66 -15.51 -10.32
CA ASP A 162 6.01 -15.91 -10.70
C ASP A 162 6.27 -15.49 -12.14
N VAL A 163 7.46 -14.98 -12.45
CA VAL A 163 7.93 -14.86 -13.81
C VAL A 163 8.78 -16.08 -14.15
N ARG A 164 8.46 -16.72 -15.25
CA ARG A 164 9.01 -18.04 -15.62
C ARG A 164 9.54 -18.03 -17.04
N MET A 165 10.52 -18.91 -17.26
CA MET A 165 11.09 -19.18 -18.57
C MET A 165 10.77 -20.62 -18.97
N ARG A 166 10.13 -20.81 -20.12
CA ARG A 166 9.88 -22.12 -20.72
C ARG A 166 10.77 -22.30 -21.94
N LEU A 167 11.50 -23.41 -21.97
CA LEU A 167 12.31 -23.80 -23.13
C LEU A 167 11.47 -24.56 -24.15
N SER A 168 11.94 -24.60 -25.39
CA SER A 168 11.29 -25.34 -26.49
C SER A 168 11.15 -26.86 -26.26
N ASN A 169 11.94 -27.42 -25.33
CA ASN A 169 11.86 -28.83 -24.92
C ASN A 169 10.84 -29.06 -23.78
N GLY A 170 10.09 -28.03 -23.34
CA GLY A 170 9.09 -28.10 -22.28
C GLY A 170 9.63 -27.94 -20.86
N GLN A 171 10.93 -27.73 -20.68
CA GLN A 171 11.49 -27.42 -19.36
C GLN A 171 11.15 -25.99 -18.97
N ASP A 172 10.94 -25.79 -17.67
CA ASP A 172 10.38 -24.58 -17.11
C ASP A 172 11.18 -24.15 -15.86
N PHE A 173 11.55 -22.88 -15.80
CA PHE A 173 12.36 -22.30 -14.73
C PHE A 173 11.70 -21.05 -14.15
N ILE A 174 11.70 -20.91 -12.82
CA ILE A 174 11.26 -19.73 -12.14
C ILE A 174 12.42 -18.75 -12.07
N ILE A 175 12.23 -17.55 -12.63
CA ILE A 175 13.23 -16.48 -12.62
C ILE A 175 13.08 -15.67 -11.33
N VAL A 176 11.89 -15.13 -11.10
CA VAL A 176 11.51 -14.41 -9.88
C VAL A 176 10.17 -14.91 -9.37
N SER A 177 9.98 -14.87 -8.08
CA SER A 177 8.83 -15.49 -7.43
C SER A 177 8.04 -14.51 -6.57
N LYS A 178 6.72 -14.74 -6.56
CA LYS A 178 5.73 -14.07 -5.69
C LYS A 178 5.85 -12.53 -5.72
N LYS A 179 5.84 -11.96 -6.92
CA LYS A 179 5.86 -10.51 -7.12
C LYS A 179 4.44 -9.98 -7.30
N GLU A 180 4.13 -8.92 -6.57
CA GLU A 180 2.89 -8.18 -6.78
C GLU A 180 2.95 -7.43 -8.11
N VAL A 181 1.90 -7.57 -8.91
CA VAL A 181 1.78 -6.95 -10.24
C VAL A 181 1.02 -5.65 -10.12
N SER A 182 1.54 -4.61 -10.78
CA SER A 182 0.79 -3.40 -11.08
C SER A 182 0.62 -3.29 -12.59
N ILE A 183 -0.60 -3.05 -13.06
CA ILE A 183 -0.91 -2.90 -14.48
C ILE A 183 -0.95 -1.40 -14.80
N PRO A 184 0.01 -0.88 -15.61
CA PRO A 184 -0.01 0.53 -15.98
C PRO A 184 -1.25 0.88 -16.79
N SER A 185 -1.77 2.08 -16.61
CA SER A 185 -2.93 2.59 -17.35
C SER A 185 -2.59 3.88 -18.09
N ILE A 186 -3.18 4.05 -19.28
CA ILE A 186 -3.10 5.27 -20.08
C ILE A 186 -4.54 5.79 -20.25
N ALA A 187 -4.79 7.02 -19.83
CA ALA A 187 -6.12 7.62 -19.84
C ALA A 187 -7.21 6.76 -19.16
N GLY A 188 -6.85 6.04 -18.09
CA GLY A 188 -7.75 5.17 -17.36
C GLY A 188 -7.99 3.77 -17.96
N ALA A 189 -7.39 3.48 -19.12
CA ALA A 189 -7.44 2.16 -19.74
C ALA A 189 -6.16 1.37 -19.43
N PRO A 190 -6.23 0.10 -19.00
CA PRO A 190 -5.05 -0.73 -18.75
C PRO A 190 -4.27 -0.97 -20.04
N VAL A 191 -2.95 -0.92 -19.96
CA VAL A 191 -2.05 -1.23 -21.09
C VAL A 191 -1.95 -2.74 -21.24
N ASN A 192 -2.45 -3.25 -22.35
CA ASN A 192 -2.40 -4.69 -22.62
C ASN A 192 -0.96 -5.17 -22.82
N GLY A 193 -0.64 -6.30 -22.20
CA GLY A 193 0.65 -6.95 -22.36
C GLY A 193 1.80 -6.34 -21.56
N THR A 194 1.53 -5.33 -20.75
CA THR A 194 2.54 -4.67 -19.92
C THR A 194 2.22 -4.84 -18.44
N ILE A 195 3.21 -5.21 -17.65
CA ILE A 195 3.12 -5.26 -16.19
C ILE A 195 4.30 -4.51 -15.56
N THR A 196 4.08 -4.06 -14.35
CA THR A 196 5.12 -3.48 -13.50
C THR A 196 5.26 -4.32 -12.25
N ILE A 197 6.47 -4.68 -11.88
CA ILE A 197 6.80 -5.46 -10.67
C ILE A 197 7.99 -4.84 -9.94
N ASN A 198 8.05 -5.07 -8.64
CA ASN A 198 9.17 -4.62 -7.81
C ASN A 198 10.24 -5.71 -7.76
N LEU A 199 11.45 -5.39 -8.18
CA LEU A 199 12.59 -6.31 -8.23
C LEU A 199 13.78 -5.75 -7.45
N ALA A 200 14.43 -6.62 -6.70
CA ALA A 200 15.77 -6.35 -6.17
C ALA A 200 16.80 -6.35 -7.31
N GLU A 201 17.98 -5.80 -7.06
CA GLU A 201 19.02 -5.69 -8.09
C GLU A 201 19.43 -7.05 -8.66
N GLU A 202 19.55 -8.07 -7.82
CA GLU A 202 19.85 -9.44 -8.25
C GLU A 202 18.77 -10.01 -9.19
N GLU A 203 17.51 -9.76 -8.86
CA GLU A 203 16.37 -10.21 -9.66
C GLU A 203 16.30 -9.47 -11.00
N THR A 204 16.62 -8.17 -10.98
CA THR A 204 16.71 -7.33 -12.19
C THR A 204 17.77 -7.88 -13.14
N LEU A 205 18.94 -8.24 -12.62
CA LEU A 205 20.01 -8.83 -13.44
C LEU A 205 19.65 -10.25 -13.94
N ALA A 206 19.01 -11.06 -13.11
CA ALA A 206 18.51 -12.37 -13.52
C ALA A 206 17.45 -12.25 -14.62
N MET A 207 16.49 -11.33 -14.48
CA MET A 207 15.48 -11.02 -15.49
C MET A 207 16.12 -10.56 -16.80
N SER A 208 17.09 -9.64 -16.73
CA SER A 208 17.81 -9.14 -17.91
C SER A 208 18.53 -10.27 -18.65
N CYS A 209 19.19 -11.18 -17.93
CA CYS A 209 19.83 -12.35 -18.51
C CYS A 209 18.81 -13.26 -19.22
N ALA A 210 17.68 -13.56 -18.53
CA ALA A 210 16.61 -14.41 -19.06
C ALA A 210 15.97 -13.82 -20.34
N ILE A 211 15.74 -12.51 -20.36
CA ILE A 211 15.19 -11.79 -21.51
C ILE A 211 16.13 -11.90 -22.72
N VAL A 212 17.42 -11.64 -22.50
CA VAL A 212 18.42 -11.75 -23.57
C VAL A 212 18.49 -13.18 -24.12
N GLU A 213 18.38 -14.19 -23.26
CA GLU A 213 18.38 -15.59 -23.67
C GLU A 213 17.12 -15.96 -24.46
N ALA A 214 15.95 -15.49 -24.01
CA ALA A 214 14.71 -15.69 -24.74
C ALA A 214 14.76 -15.04 -26.14
N TYR A 215 15.38 -13.87 -26.26
CA TYR A 215 15.54 -13.21 -27.55
C TYR A 215 16.56 -13.91 -28.48
N LYS A 216 17.59 -14.51 -27.92
CA LYS A 216 18.60 -15.24 -28.70
C LYS A 216 18.06 -16.53 -29.33
N ALA A 217 17.08 -17.16 -28.72
CA ALA A 217 16.59 -18.47 -29.11
C ALA A 217 15.06 -18.45 -29.34
N ASN A 218 14.67 -18.72 -30.59
CA ASN A 218 13.26 -18.92 -30.93
C ASN A 218 12.68 -20.12 -30.15
N GLY A 219 11.48 -19.95 -29.55
CA GLY A 219 10.82 -21.00 -28.79
C GLY A 219 11.15 -21.02 -27.31
N ILE A 220 11.93 -20.07 -26.82
CA ILE A 220 12.01 -19.77 -25.39
C ILE A 220 10.94 -18.70 -25.09
N GLU A 221 10.04 -19.03 -24.19
CA GLU A 221 8.93 -18.18 -23.80
C GLU A 221 9.17 -17.66 -22.38
N LEU A 222 9.02 -16.34 -22.18
CA LEU A 222 8.88 -15.73 -20.87
C LEU A 222 7.41 -15.52 -20.60
N TYR A 223 6.92 -16.04 -19.49
CA TYR A 223 5.52 -15.95 -19.14
C TYR A 223 5.30 -15.76 -17.65
N VAL A 224 4.10 -15.37 -17.31
CA VAL A 224 3.67 -15.08 -15.94
C VAL A 224 2.70 -16.16 -15.46
N SER A 225 2.96 -16.71 -14.27
CA SER A 225 2.07 -17.66 -13.60
C SER A 225 1.53 -17.04 -12.30
N ARG A 226 0.19 -16.97 -12.19
CA ARG A 226 -0.48 -16.34 -11.06
C ARG A 226 -0.63 -17.29 -9.87
N TYR A 227 -0.46 -16.78 -8.66
CA TYR A 227 -0.80 -17.49 -7.43
C TYR A 227 -2.31 -17.61 -7.28
N THR A 228 -2.79 -18.78 -6.84
CA THR A 228 -4.21 -19.01 -6.60
C THR A 228 -4.66 -18.34 -5.30
N ASP A 229 -3.85 -18.45 -4.27
CA ASP A 229 -4.06 -17.82 -2.96
C ASP A 229 -2.72 -17.33 -2.41
N PRO A 230 -2.33 -16.09 -2.73
CA PRO A 230 -1.04 -15.56 -2.31
C PRO A 230 -0.90 -15.41 -0.79
N GLY A 231 -2.02 -15.30 -0.05
CA GLY A 231 -2.01 -15.24 1.41
C GLY A 231 -1.59 -16.56 2.07
N MET A 232 -1.97 -17.69 1.46
CA MET A 232 -1.71 -19.03 2.00
C MET A 232 -0.52 -19.74 1.33
N GLN A 233 -0.10 -19.31 0.15
CA GLN A 233 0.99 -19.92 -0.60
C GLN A 233 2.31 -19.21 -0.32
N ALA A 234 3.34 -19.95 0.11
CA ALA A 234 4.70 -19.42 0.22
C ALA A 234 5.26 -19.08 -1.17
N ALA A 235 6.23 -18.18 -1.24
CA ALA A 235 6.98 -17.89 -2.45
C ALA A 235 7.68 -19.17 -2.96
N ALA A 236 7.64 -19.40 -4.27
CA ALA A 236 8.37 -20.49 -4.88
C ALA A 236 9.88 -20.19 -4.86
N THR A 237 10.69 -21.23 -4.81
CA THR A 237 12.15 -21.05 -4.91
C THR A 237 12.54 -20.82 -6.36
N PRO A 238 13.22 -19.71 -6.71
CA PRO A 238 13.74 -19.48 -8.05
C PRO A 238 14.68 -20.61 -8.49
N THR A 239 14.45 -21.14 -9.69
CA THR A 239 15.22 -22.25 -10.26
C THR A 239 16.06 -21.83 -11.48
N TYR A 240 15.76 -20.66 -12.04
CA TYR A 240 16.57 -20.08 -13.09
C TYR A 240 17.94 -19.67 -12.55
N THR A 241 18.99 -19.95 -13.30
CA THR A 241 20.35 -19.57 -12.97
C THR A 241 20.93 -18.76 -14.14
N ALA A 242 21.28 -17.51 -13.89
CA ALA A 242 21.94 -16.64 -14.83
C ALA A 242 23.28 -17.22 -15.31
N ASP A 243 23.79 -16.75 -16.44
CA ASP A 243 25.11 -17.14 -16.93
C ASP A 243 26.25 -16.74 -15.99
N ALA A 244 27.46 -17.26 -16.22
CA ALA A 244 28.59 -17.03 -15.34
C ALA A 244 29.00 -15.56 -15.27
N ALA A 245 28.91 -14.82 -16.37
CA ALA A 245 29.27 -13.41 -16.42
C ALA A 245 28.25 -12.56 -15.64
N THR A 246 26.96 -12.84 -15.78
CA THR A 246 25.90 -12.16 -15.00
C THR A 246 26.02 -12.48 -13.52
N ARG A 247 26.30 -13.72 -13.14
CA ARG A 247 26.53 -14.10 -11.74
C ARG A 247 27.68 -13.36 -11.12
N GLU A 248 28.79 -13.20 -11.84
CA GLU A 248 29.93 -12.42 -11.36
C GLU A 248 29.57 -10.92 -11.19
N LEU A 249 28.81 -10.37 -12.13
CA LEU A 249 28.30 -9.01 -12.04
C LEU A 249 27.39 -8.83 -10.81
N ILE A 250 26.49 -9.78 -10.53
CA ILE A 250 25.63 -9.77 -9.35
C ILE A 250 26.46 -9.76 -8.08
N ASN A 251 27.49 -10.63 -7.97
CA ASN A 251 28.35 -10.70 -6.79
C ASN A 251 29.17 -9.43 -6.54
N GLN A 252 29.49 -8.68 -7.60
CA GLN A 252 30.25 -7.44 -7.52
C GLN A 252 29.37 -6.21 -7.34
N ASN A 253 28.04 -6.34 -7.44
CA ASN A 253 27.12 -5.22 -7.38
C ASN A 253 27.08 -4.62 -5.96
N PRO A 254 27.43 -3.31 -5.79
CA PRO A 254 27.41 -2.67 -4.48
C PRO A 254 26.02 -2.42 -3.91
N ASN A 255 24.97 -2.49 -4.74
CA ASN A 255 23.59 -2.27 -4.32
C ASN A 255 22.93 -3.53 -3.72
N ILE A 256 23.56 -4.69 -3.85
CA ILE A 256 23.05 -5.94 -3.28
C ILE A 256 23.33 -5.99 -1.79
N VAL A 257 22.26 -6.19 -1.00
CA VAL A 257 22.38 -6.34 0.45
C VAL A 257 23.03 -7.68 0.83
N GLU A 258 23.67 -7.73 1.99
CA GLU A 258 24.45 -8.92 2.40
C GLU A 258 23.61 -10.20 2.54
N GLU A 259 22.33 -10.08 2.92
CA GLU A 259 21.41 -11.24 2.97
C GLU A 259 21.14 -11.82 1.57
N ALA A 260 20.94 -10.96 0.58
CA ALA A 260 20.80 -11.36 -0.81
C ALA A 260 22.08 -12.01 -1.33
N LYS A 261 23.27 -11.49 -0.99
CA LYS A 261 24.53 -12.14 -1.33
C LYS A 261 24.66 -13.53 -0.72
N ALA A 262 24.26 -13.72 0.53
CA ALA A 262 24.29 -15.03 1.18
C ALA A 262 23.34 -16.02 0.50
N ALA A 263 22.11 -15.61 0.20
CA ALA A 263 21.11 -16.42 -0.53
C ALA A 263 21.57 -16.78 -1.94
N LEU A 264 22.20 -15.84 -2.64
CA LEU A 264 22.80 -16.07 -3.96
C LEU A 264 23.95 -17.05 -3.89
N ALA A 265 24.85 -16.91 -2.91
CA ALA A 265 25.97 -17.82 -2.72
C ALA A 265 25.47 -19.27 -2.51
N GLU A 266 24.43 -19.47 -1.69
CA GLU A 266 23.81 -20.77 -1.50
C GLU A 266 23.23 -21.33 -2.79
N ARG A 267 22.47 -20.51 -3.53
CA ARG A 267 21.86 -20.87 -4.81
C ARG A 267 22.89 -21.27 -5.86
N TYR A 268 23.98 -20.50 -5.99
CA TYR A 268 25.00 -20.67 -7.03
C TYR A 268 26.07 -21.72 -6.67
N ASN A 269 26.27 -22.00 -5.40
CA ASN A 269 27.15 -23.10 -4.97
C ASN A 269 26.47 -24.47 -5.12
N ASN A 270 25.18 -24.51 -5.37
CA ASN A 270 24.46 -25.75 -5.61
C ASN A 270 24.81 -26.32 -6.98
N GLN A 271 25.53 -27.46 -6.99
CA GLN A 271 25.94 -28.16 -8.22
C GLN A 271 24.76 -28.51 -9.13
N ASN A 272 23.57 -28.75 -8.59
CA ASN A 272 22.39 -29.03 -9.39
C ASN A 272 21.94 -27.81 -10.19
N ASN A 273 21.99 -26.59 -9.62
CA ASN A 273 21.64 -25.37 -10.35
C ASN A 273 22.61 -25.08 -11.48
N ILE A 274 23.91 -25.31 -11.28
CA ILE A 274 24.92 -25.20 -12.35
C ILE A 274 24.63 -26.21 -13.47
N ARG A 275 24.34 -27.47 -13.12
CA ARG A 275 24.00 -28.51 -14.11
C ARG A 275 22.72 -28.20 -14.90
N ILE A 276 21.71 -27.60 -14.27
CA ILE A 276 20.51 -27.13 -14.94
C ILE A 276 20.90 -26.10 -16.03
N ARG A 277 21.71 -25.13 -15.66
CA ARG A 277 22.18 -24.11 -16.61
C ARG A 277 22.92 -24.72 -17.78
N GLU A 278 23.91 -25.57 -17.52
CA GLU A 278 24.79 -26.13 -18.53
C GLU A 278 24.08 -27.16 -19.43
N ASN A 279 23.29 -28.04 -18.85
CA ASN A 279 22.64 -29.11 -19.60
C ASN A 279 21.42 -28.65 -20.39
N TYR A 280 20.71 -27.63 -19.90
CA TYR A 280 19.44 -27.24 -20.52
C TYR A 280 19.51 -25.87 -21.19
N ILE A 281 19.80 -24.80 -20.46
CA ILE A 281 19.78 -23.45 -21.02
C ILE A 281 20.90 -23.29 -22.07
N ASN A 282 22.14 -23.62 -21.72
CA ASN A 282 23.25 -23.58 -22.69
C ASN A 282 23.04 -24.57 -23.83
N GLY A 283 22.44 -25.73 -23.53
CA GLY A 283 22.10 -26.73 -24.58
C GLY A 283 21.11 -26.18 -25.60
N GLU A 284 20.09 -25.45 -25.20
CA GLU A 284 19.12 -24.81 -26.11
C GLU A 284 19.77 -23.65 -26.90
N LEU A 285 20.51 -22.79 -26.22
CA LEU A 285 21.22 -21.69 -26.88
C LEU A 285 22.24 -22.16 -27.91
N ASN A 286 22.96 -23.24 -27.63
CA ASN A 286 23.99 -23.79 -28.55
C ASN A 286 23.42 -24.51 -29.77
N LYS A 287 22.10 -24.78 -29.81
CA LYS A 287 21.45 -25.31 -31.02
C LYS A 287 21.30 -24.25 -32.12
N ILE A 288 21.48 -22.99 -31.80
CA ILE A 288 21.31 -21.87 -32.72
C ILE A 288 22.69 -21.30 -33.03
N GLU A 289 22.99 -21.08 -34.31
CA GLU A 289 24.24 -20.45 -34.75
C GLU A 289 24.40 -19.06 -34.07
N GLU A 290 25.63 -18.70 -33.75
CA GLU A 290 25.92 -17.46 -33.00
C GLU A 290 25.45 -16.21 -33.76
N GLU A 291 25.66 -16.15 -35.07
CA GLU A 291 25.19 -15.04 -35.91
C GLU A 291 23.67 -14.90 -35.86
N GLN A 292 22.96 -16.02 -35.89
CA GLN A 292 21.49 -16.01 -35.76
C GLN A 292 21.02 -15.56 -34.38
N ARG A 293 21.71 -15.97 -33.31
CA ARG A 293 21.41 -15.51 -31.95
C ARG A 293 21.59 -14.00 -31.84
N MET A 294 22.65 -13.45 -32.39
CA MET A 294 22.90 -12.02 -32.39
C MET A 294 21.90 -11.24 -33.22
N SER A 295 21.52 -11.77 -34.38
CA SER A 295 20.46 -11.17 -35.22
C SER A 295 19.10 -11.15 -34.51
N ASN A 296 18.69 -12.27 -33.91
CA ASN A 296 17.46 -12.38 -33.13
C ASN A 296 17.44 -11.36 -31.97
N LEU A 297 18.53 -11.29 -31.22
CA LEU A 297 18.65 -10.34 -30.10
C LEU A 297 18.51 -8.90 -30.58
N GLN A 298 19.22 -8.51 -31.65
CA GLN A 298 19.18 -7.14 -32.16
C GLN A 298 17.77 -6.77 -32.62
N THR A 299 17.08 -7.66 -33.35
CA THR A 299 15.71 -7.43 -33.81
C THR A 299 14.75 -7.28 -32.65
N SER A 300 14.79 -8.21 -31.67
CA SER A 300 13.90 -8.19 -30.51
C SER A 300 14.11 -6.96 -29.62
N VAL A 301 15.37 -6.55 -29.42
CA VAL A 301 15.66 -5.32 -28.66
C VAL A 301 15.13 -4.08 -29.39
N GLN A 302 15.27 -4.03 -30.71
CA GLN A 302 14.75 -2.89 -31.49
C GLN A 302 13.22 -2.81 -31.43
N GLU A 303 12.54 -3.93 -31.67
CA GLU A 303 11.07 -4.01 -31.57
C GLU A 303 10.56 -3.61 -30.19
N HIS A 304 11.24 -4.08 -29.14
CA HIS A 304 10.90 -3.70 -27.77
C HIS A 304 11.07 -2.18 -27.52
N MET A 305 12.19 -1.60 -27.98
CA MET A 305 12.45 -0.17 -27.84
C MET A 305 11.43 0.69 -28.60
N GLU A 306 11.00 0.25 -29.77
CA GLU A 306 9.97 0.93 -30.56
C GLU A 306 8.61 0.90 -29.84
N SER A 307 8.20 -0.28 -29.35
CA SER A 307 6.98 -0.45 -28.57
C SER A 307 6.97 0.43 -27.29
N GLN A 308 8.06 0.49 -26.55
CA GLN A 308 8.18 1.35 -25.37
C GLN A 308 8.09 2.85 -25.72
N ARG A 309 8.66 3.26 -26.85
CA ARG A 309 8.53 4.66 -27.30
C ARG A 309 7.09 5.01 -27.66
N GLU A 310 6.38 4.11 -28.33
CA GLU A 310 4.96 4.32 -28.69
C GLU A 310 4.09 4.44 -27.44
N LEU A 311 4.24 3.52 -26.46
CA LEU A 311 3.54 3.57 -25.18
C LEU A 311 3.83 4.88 -24.42
N ARG A 312 5.10 5.30 -24.41
CA ARG A 312 5.50 6.56 -23.77
C ARG A 312 4.86 7.77 -24.45
N GLN A 313 4.78 7.79 -25.77
CA GLN A 313 4.13 8.88 -26.49
C GLN A 313 2.62 8.92 -26.20
N GLN A 314 1.95 7.76 -26.18
CA GLN A 314 0.53 7.67 -25.82
C GLN A 314 0.27 8.18 -24.40
N TYR A 315 1.14 7.82 -23.46
CA TYR A 315 1.05 8.30 -22.07
C TYR A 315 1.20 9.83 -22.01
N LEU A 316 2.20 10.41 -22.67
CA LEU A 316 2.41 11.86 -22.69
C LEU A 316 1.23 12.59 -23.32
N GLN A 317 0.70 12.08 -24.44
CA GLN A 317 -0.49 12.62 -25.07
C GLN A 317 -1.69 12.59 -24.13
N SER A 318 -1.90 11.49 -23.38
CA SER A 318 -2.99 11.38 -22.42
C SER A 318 -2.89 12.41 -21.28
N LEU A 319 -1.67 12.77 -20.87
CA LEU A 319 -1.44 13.81 -19.86
C LEU A 319 -1.76 15.21 -20.42
N GLU A 320 -1.39 15.49 -21.67
CA GLU A 320 -1.71 16.75 -22.35
C GLU A 320 -3.22 16.91 -22.53
N ASP A 321 -3.92 15.85 -22.96
CA ASP A 321 -5.38 15.84 -23.13
C ASP A 321 -6.09 16.04 -21.78
N ALA A 322 -5.59 15.42 -20.70
CA ALA A 322 -6.14 15.60 -19.36
C ALA A 322 -5.93 17.02 -18.83
N ALA A 323 -4.77 17.63 -19.09
CA ALA A 323 -4.49 19.02 -18.73
C ALA A 323 -5.40 19.99 -19.48
N ALA A 324 -5.57 19.79 -20.80
CA ALA A 324 -6.46 20.61 -21.62
C ALA A 324 -7.94 20.52 -21.18
N ALA A 325 -8.39 19.30 -20.76
CA ALA A 325 -9.74 19.10 -20.23
C ALA A 325 -9.94 19.80 -18.87
N ALA A 326 -8.91 19.83 -18.02
CA ALA A 326 -8.94 20.53 -16.74
C ALA A 326 -9.04 22.05 -16.94
N ASP A 327 -8.26 22.63 -17.88
CA ASP A 327 -8.30 24.05 -18.20
C ASP A 327 -9.67 24.46 -18.79
N ALA A 328 -10.24 23.65 -19.68
CA ALA A 328 -11.56 23.90 -20.25
C ALA A 328 -12.68 23.84 -19.17
N SER A 329 -12.55 23.00 -18.17
CA SER A 329 -13.51 22.92 -17.05
C SER A 329 -13.40 24.12 -16.11
N ALA A 330 -12.19 24.64 -15.90
CA ALA A 330 -11.95 25.84 -15.08
C ALA A 330 -12.53 27.10 -15.73
N ASP A 331 -12.42 27.24 -17.06
CA ASP A 331 -12.93 28.38 -17.81
C ASP A 331 -14.47 28.38 -17.86
N SER A 332 -15.12 27.23 -17.97
CA SER A 332 -16.57 27.07 -17.91
C SER A 332 -17.17 27.44 -16.55
N SER A 333 -16.45 27.21 -15.45
CA SER A 333 -16.88 27.55 -14.09
C SER A 333 -16.76 29.05 -13.79
N SER A 334 -15.82 29.74 -14.44
CA SER A 334 -15.64 31.20 -14.29
C SER A 334 -16.67 32.03 -15.07
N SER A 335 -17.24 31.50 -16.16
CA SER A 335 -18.24 32.17 -16.97
C SER A 335 -19.66 32.10 -16.40
N SER A 336 -19.96 31.18 -15.50
CA SER A 336 -21.30 31.02 -14.87
C SER A 336 -21.55 31.92 -13.66
N SER A 337 -20.53 32.63 -13.15
CA SER A 337 -20.66 33.51 -11.97
C SER A 337 -20.98 34.96 -12.28
N ASN A 338 -21.14 35.36 -13.55
CA ASN A 338 -21.32 36.74 -13.95
C ASN A 338 -22.73 37.11 -14.48
N THR A 339 -23.76 36.30 -14.20
CA THR A 339 -25.13 36.61 -14.63
C THR A 339 -26.12 36.55 -13.48
N THR A 340 -26.00 37.47 -12.49
CA THR A 340 -27.14 37.84 -11.62
C THR A 340 -26.84 39.15 -10.89
N THR A 341 -27.01 40.27 -11.57
CA THR A 341 -27.40 41.57 -10.98
C THR A 341 -27.89 42.49 -12.07
N GLU A 342 -29.19 42.46 -12.33
CA GLU A 342 -30.02 43.61 -12.69
C GLU A 342 -31.42 43.37 -12.17
#